data_41e02d9f8c1b16a15462ddb18b7876c0
#
_entry.id   41e02d9f8c1b16a15462ddb18b7876c0
#
_cell.length_a   1.000
_cell.length_b   1.000
_cell.length_c   1.000
_cell.angle_alpha   90.00
_cell.angle_beta   90.00
_cell.angle_gamma   90.00
#
_symmetry.space_group_name_H-M   'P 1'
#
loop_
_entity.id
_entity.type
_entity.pdbx_description
1 polymer ?
#
loop_
_entity_poly.entity_id
_entity_poly.type
_entity_poly.pdbx_seq_one_letter_code
_entity_poly.pdbx_strand_id
1 'polypeptide(L)'
;MFMIAIAAYLALAIYARSRNKTAGNIMLILFYLAADAFASFIAYVFVYWGIFGPFADMNVSFILVFAGIQIVTAALILLTLGKIKDRKVGRVAAPIAGVWALFAAAYAASVLITTNTPSISEDSRFDIWYDYAPYKEGDSRLATLDEPPTLKLEGDLPVMDGATALFPVYSAFAQALYDKDQLIEEDGGVNYELLSCSTTAFAYDSIVDGTADIIFVAGASKEQMEYAKEMGVELIFTPIGKEAFVFIVNDKNPLDNITVSQVRDIYSGRITQWKELGIRWLGDIRAFQREEGSGSQTAFRQVMGDTEIMPPSETIELVDMMSGVYENVADYRNHRNAIGYTFRFYATQMFDGSGVKLLSLEGIAPTEENIRNNTYPVTGEFYAVTRSDADENTRALVEWVQGEQGQRLIEETGYTPIN
;
A
#
# COMPACT_ATOMS: atom_id res chain seq x y z
N MET A 1 30.47 1.12 35.81
CA MET A 1 30.52 -0.24 36.39
C MET A 1 30.69 -1.33 35.33
N PHE A 2 29.94 -1.36 34.25
CA PHE A 2 29.99 -2.41 33.23
C PHE A 2 31.37 -2.53 32.53
N MET A 3 31.95 -1.42 32.08
CA MET A 3 33.30 -1.37 31.47
C MET A 3 34.41 -1.90 32.41
N ILE A 4 34.26 -1.65 33.70
CA ILE A 4 35.23 -2.14 34.73
C ILE A 4 35.10 -3.67 34.88
N ALA A 5 33.87 -4.20 34.86
CA ALA A 5 33.63 -5.63 34.91
C ALA A 5 34.16 -6.38 33.65
N ILE A 6 34.02 -5.79 32.47
CA ILE A 6 34.60 -6.26 31.22
C ILE A 6 36.12 -6.31 31.28
N ALA A 7 36.76 -5.22 31.73
CA ALA A 7 38.21 -5.13 31.84
C ALA A 7 38.76 -6.14 32.88
N ALA A 8 38.08 -6.30 34.02
CA ALA A 8 38.42 -7.28 35.04
C ALA A 8 38.31 -8.72 34.55
N TYR A 9 37.23 -9.04 33.78
CA TYR A 9 37.06 -10.36 33.20
C TYR A 9 38.11 -10.67 32.13
N LEU A 10 38.46 -9.71 31.29
CA LEU A 10 39.52 -9.82 30.29
C LEU A 10 40.89 -10.06 30.96
N ALA A 11 41.20 -9.30 32.01
CA ALA A 11 42.40 -9.48 32.79
C ALA A 11 42.46 -10.89 33.42
N LEU A 12 41.35 -11.36 33.97
CA LEU A 12 41.24 -12.71 34.56
C LEU A 12 41.41 -13.81 33.50
N ALA A 13 40.84 -13.64 32.32
CA ALA A 13 41.00 -14.57 31.19
C ALA A 13 42.45 -14.63 30.71
N ILE A 14 43.14 -13.48 30.61
CA ILE A 14 44.55 -13.40 30.24
C ILE A 14 45.42 -14.07 31.34
N TYR A 15 45.14 -13.80 32.63
CA TYR A 15 45.81 -14.43 33.75
C TYR A 15 45.59 -15.94 33.77
N ALA A 16 44.36 -16.40 33.63
CA ALA A 16 44.04 -17.83 33.56
C ALA A 16 44.79 -18.49 32.39
N ARG A 17 44.92 -17.82 31.24
CA ARG A 17 45.67 -18.31 30.08
C ARG A 17 47.17 -18.46 30.33
N SER A 18 47.74 -17.63 31.16
CA SER A 18 49.18 -17.75 31.58
C SER A 18 49.43 -19.01 32.42
N ARG A 19 48.43 -19.43 33.21
CA ARG A 19 48.53 -20.59 34.10
C ARG A 19 48.03 -21.89 33.43
N ASN A 20 46.93 -21.79 32.70
CA ASN A 20 46.34 -22.94 31.96
C ASN A 20 45.75 -22.41 30.64
N LYS A 21 46.41 -22.74 29.51
CA LYS A 21 46.04 -22.26 28.16
C LYS A 21 44.63 -22.69 27.78
N THR A 22 44.17 -23.86 28.19
CA THR A 22 42.81 -24.36 27.89
C THR A 22 41.75 -23.57 28.67
N ALA A 23 41.93 -23.40 29.96
CA ALA A 23 41.01 -22.65 30.82
C ALA A 23 40.92 -21.18 30.36
N GLY A 24 42.04 -20.54 30.08
CA GLY A 24 42.06 -19.18 29.57
C GLY A 24 41.39 -19.00 28.20
N ASN A 25 41.54 -19.97 27.31
CA ASN A 25 40.86 -19.91 26.02
C ASN A 25 39.32 -20.16 26.15
N ILE A 26 38.87 -21.00 27.05
CA ILE A 26 37.44 -21.17 27.37
C ILE A 26 36.85 -19.86 27.91
N MET A 27 37.55 -19.19 28.84
CA MET A 27 37.11 -17.90 29.36
C MET A 27 37.03 -16.82 28.27
N LEU A 28 37.98 -16.80 27.33
CA LEU A 28 37.92 -15.88 26.20
C LEU A 28 36.71 -16.15 25.28
N ILE A 29 36.39 -17.41 25.02
CA ILE A 29 35.19 -17.76 24.25
C ILE A 29 33.92 -17.30 24.97
N LEU A 30 33.78 -17.53 26.26
CA LEU A 30 32.65 -17.07 27.04
C LEU A 30 32.54 -15.53 27.04
N PHE A 31 33.71 -14.84 27.08
CA PHE A 31 33.74 -13.39 26.92
C PHE A 31 33.23 -12.94 25.56
N TYR A 32 33.66 -13.57 24.46
CA TYR A 32 33.18 -13.22 23.12
C TYR A 32 31.67 -13.41 22.98
N LEU A 33 31.12 -14.51 23.51
CA LEU A 33 29.68 -14.77 23.50
C LEU A 33 28.89 -13.74 24.34
N ALA A 34 29.41 -13.34 25.50
CA ALA A 34 28.79 -12.31 26.33
C ALA A 34 28.85 -10.92 25.68
N ALA A 35 29.98 -10.60 25.04
CA ALA A 35 30.15 -9.33 24.32
C ALA A 35 29.23 -9.29 23.08
N ASP A 36 29.08 -10.40 22.38
CA ASP A 36 28.16 -10.55 21.24
C ASP A 36 26.70 -10.36 21.66
N ALA A 37 26.26 -11.04 22.72
CA ALA A 37 24.90 -10.89 23.25
C ALA A 37 24.60 -9.44 23.68
N PHE A 38 25.59 -8.78 24.29
CA PHE A 38 25.45 -7.38 24.69
C PHE A 38 25.41 -6.43 23.48
N ALA A 39 26.29 -6.61 22.51
CA ALA A 39 26.30 -5.80 21.29
C ALA A 39 25.01 -5.97 20.50
N SER A 40 24.52 -7.20 20.41
CA SER A 40 23.23 -7.51 19.76
C SER A 40 22.04 -6.90 20.50
N PHE A 41 22.05 -6.91 21.84
CA PHE A 41 21.04 -6.24 22.66
C PHE A 41 21.08 -4.72 22.50
N ILE A 42 22.26 -4.10 22.50
CA ILE A 42 22.40 -2.67 22.26
C ILE A 42 21.87 -2.31 20.87
N ALA A 43 22.25 -3.07 19.84
CA ALA A 43 21.75 -2.85 18.47
C ALA A 43 20.22 -2.96 18.41
N TYR A 44 19.62 -3.95 19.09
CA TYR A 44 18.17 -4.09 19.20
C TYR A 44 17.51 -2.88 19.88
N VAL A 45 18.07 -2.41 21.01
CA VAL A 45 17.54 -1.25 21.75
C VAL A 45 17.60 0.02 20.88
N PHE A 46 18.69 0.25 20.16
CA PHE A 46 18.81 1.40 19.26
C PHE A 46 17.77 1.40 18.15
N VAL A 47 17.44 0.23 17.59
CA VAL A 47 16.39 0.09 16.58
C VAL A 47 15.00 0.30 17.19
N TYR A 48 14.72 -0.35 18.33
CA TYR A 48 13.41 -0.31 18.97
C TYR A 48 13.04 1.09 19.49
N TRP A 49 14.03 1.86 19.97
CA TRP A 49 13.80 3.20 20.53
C TRP A 49 13.90 4.33 19.50
N GLY A 50 14.13 4.02 18.23
CA GLY A 50 14.12 5.03 17.15
C GLY A 50 15.09 6.20 17.33
N ILE A 51 16.23 6.00 18.03
CA ILE A 51 17.17 7.08 18.42
C ILE A 51 17.78 7.77 17.20
N PHE A 52 17.71 7.17 16.01
CA PHE A 52 18.27 7.71 14.77
C PHE A 52 17.24 8.25 13.76
N GLY A 53 15.98 8.46 14.18
CA GLY A 53 14.93 9.01 13.30
C GLY A 53 14.29 7.98 12.37
N PRO A 54 13.31 8.38 11.57
CA PRO A 54 12.56 7.49 10.69
C PRO A 54 13.35 7.20 9.40
N PHE A 55 14.36 6.33 9.47
CA PHE A 55 15.09 5.87 8.28
C PHE A 55 14.61 4.47 7.90
N ALA A 56 13.89 4.36 6.78
CA ALA A 56 13.50 3.09 6.16
C ALA A 56 14.72 2.19 5.85
N ASP A 57 15.89 2.77 5.61
CA ASP A 57 17.16 2.08 5.39
C ASP A 57 17.79 1.48 6.66
N MET A 58 17.25 1.78 7.83
CA MET A 58 17.82 1.34 9.11
C MET A 58 17.75 -0.17 9.31
N ASN A 59 16.76 -0.85 8.74
CA ASN A 59 16.65 -2.31 8.81
C ASN A 59 17.80 -3.02 8.09
N VAL A 60 18.20 -2.56 6.91
CA VAL A 60 19.30 -3.16 6.14
C VAL A 60 20.64 -2.90 6.83
N SER A 61 20.89 -1.66 7.27
CA SER A 61 22.12 -1.30 7.99
C SER A 61 22.26 -2.05 9.32
N PHE A 62 21.16 -2.19 10.07
CA PHE A 62 21.12 -2.99 11.31
C PHE A 62 21.48 -4.45 11.07
N ILE A 63 20.92 -5.04 10.02
CA ILE A 63 21.15 -6.44 9.66
C ILE A 63 22.60 -6.67 9.25
N LEU A 64 23.16 -5.77 8.45
CA LEU A 64 24.58 -5.85 8.05
C LEU A 64 25.50 -5.72 9.25
N VAL A 65 25.20 -4.79 10.18
CA VAL A 65 25.95 -4.64 11.44
C VAL A 65 25.80 -5.88 12.32
N PHE A 66 24.57 -6.39 12.50
CA PHE A 66 24.32 -7.59 13.28
C PHE A 66 25.03 -8.82 12.68
N ALA A 67 24.91 -9.06 11.38
CA ALA A 67 25.61 -10.13 10.68
C ALA A 67 27.13 -9.98 10.78
N GLY A 68 27.64 -8.76 10.68
CA GLY A 68 29.06 -8.45 10.87
C GLY A 68 29.56 -8.82 12.27
N ILE A 69 28.80 -8.47 13.32
CA ILE A 69 29.09 -8.83 14.72
C ILE A 69 29.16 -10.35 14.86
N GLN A 70 28.17 -11.09 14.33
CA GLN A 70 28.12 -12.54 14.39
C GLN A 70 29.30 -13.21 13.68
N ILE A 71 29.67 -12.72 12.50
CA ILE A 71 30.82 -13.24 11.71
C ILE A 71 32.14 -13.00 12.47
N VAL A 72 32.31 -11.80 13.01
CA VAL A 72 33.54 -11.46 13.79
C VAL A 72 33.62 -12.32 15.04
N THR A 73 32.53 -12.49 15.77
CA THR A 73 32.47 -13.34 16.96
C THR A 73 32.78 -14.81 16.63
N ALA A 74 32.19 -15.36 15.58
CA ALA A 74 32.47 -16.71 15.09
C ALA A 74 33.96 -16.88 14.72
N ALA A 75 34.55 -15.90 14.00
CA ALA A 75 35.96 -15.94 13.63
C ALA A 75 36.88 -15.91 14.86
N LEU A 76 36.58 -15.08 15.86
CA LEU A 76 37.36 -14.99 17.11
C LEU A 76 37.27 -16.32 17.91
N ILE A 77 36.08 -16.94 17.96
CA ILE A 77 35.90 -18.26 18.59
C ILE A 77 36.72 -19.31 17.86
N LEU A 78 36.64 -19.39 16.51
CA LEU A 78 37.39 -20.36 15.72
C LEU A 78 38.91 -20.19 15.86
N LEU A 79 39.40 -18.95 15.84
CA LEU A 79 40.83 -18.63 16.05
C LEU A 79 41.30 -19.04 17.46
N THR A 80 40.44 -18.89 18.45
CA THR A 80 40.73 -19.27 19.83
C THR A 80 40.71 -20.79 19.99
N LEU A 81 39.74 -21.47 19.35
CA LEU A 81 39.66 -22.93 19.34
C LEU A 81 40.85 -23.59 18.64
N GLY A 82 41.32 -23.01 17.54
CA GLY A 82 42.52 -23.50 16.83
C GLY A 82 43.80 -23.46 17.68
N LYS A 83 43.80 -22.72 18.81
CA LYS A 83 44.89 -22.68 19.79
C LYS A 83 44.75 -23.69 20.96
N ILE A 84 43.58 -24.37 21.03
CA ILE A 84 43.35 -25.39 22.07
C ILE A 84 43.87 -26.74 21.54
N LYS A 85 44.91 -27.25 22.18
CA LYS A 85 45.49 -28.55 21.84
C LYS A 85 44.64 -29.77 22.26
N ASP A 86 43.64 -29.54 23.11
CA ASP A 86 42.74 -30.60 23.56
C ASP A 86 41.70 -30.95 22.50
N ARG A 87 41.90 -32.10 21.84
CA ARG A 87 41.02 -32.62 20.79
C ARG A 87 39.56 -32.84 21.24
N LYS A 88 39.29 -33.04 22.56
CA LYS A 88 37.92 -33.25 23.06
C LYS A 88 37.15 -31.92 23.05
N VAL A 89 37.78 -30.82 23.49
CA VAL A 89 37.16 -29.47 23.47
C VAL A 89 36.90 -29.00 22.03
N GLY A 90 37.89 -29.19 21.15
CA GLY A 90 37.72 -28.82 19.72
C GLY A 90 36.60 -29.61 19.03
N ARG A 91 36.40 -30.89 19.36
CA ARG A 91 35.31 -31.70 18.77
C ARG A 91 33.91 -31.29 19.19
N VAL A 92 33.75 -30.67 20.34
CA VAL A 92 32.45 -30.16 20.82
C VAL A 92 32.19 -28.73 20.38
N ALA A 93 33.21 -27.89 20.45
CA ALA A 93 33.03 -26.46 20.20
C ALA A 93 33.02 -26.08 18.72
N ALA A 94 33.72 -26.83 17.85
CA ALA A 94 33.68 -26.57 16.41
C ALA A 94 32.29 -26.80 15.75
N PRO A 95 31.54 -27.88 16.07
CA PRO A 95 30.17 -28.01 15.57
C PRO A 95 29.23 -26.91 16.10
N ILE A 96 29.38 -26.49 17.36
CA ILE A 96 28.54 -25.42 17.92
C ILE A 96 28.79 -24.11 17.19
N ALA A 97 30.06 -23.75 16.94
CA ALA A 97 30.41 -22.54 16.17
C ALA A 97 29.94 -22.65 14.69
N GLY A 98 29.98 -23.86 14.11
CA GLY A 98 29.46 -24.13 12.76
C GLY A 98 27.95 -23.95 12.67
N VAL A 99 27.20 -24.48 13.62
CA VAL A 99 25.74 -24.30 13.72
C VAL A 99 25.39 -22.82 13.89
N TRP A 100 26.11 -22.09 14.73
CA TRP A 100 25.90 -20.66 14.94
C TRP A 100 26.15 -19.86 13.65
N ALA A 101 27.25 -20.14 12.94
CA ALA A 101 27.54 -19.48 11.68
C ALA A 101 26.48 -19.78 10.60
N LEU A 102 25.98 -21.01 10.56
CA LEU A 102 24.88 -21.40 9.66
C LEU A 102 23.57 -20.69 10.03
N PHE A 103 23.29 -20.52 11.33
CA PHE A 103 22.11 -19.79 11.78
C PHE A 103 22.19 -18.30 11.42
N ALA A 104 23.35 -17.68 11.63
CA ALA A 104 23.60 -16.28 11.24
C ALA A 104 23.50 -16.08 9.73
N ALA A 105 24.04 -17.00 8.93
CA ALA A 105 23.94 -16.95 7.47
C ALA A 105 22.51 -17.17 6.97
N ALA A 106 21.76 -18.11 7.57
CA ALA A 106 20.35 -18.36 7.24
C ALA A 106 19.48 -17.15 7.62
N TYR A 107 19.74 -16.53 8.77
CA TYR A 107 19.05 -15.33 9.21
C TYR A 107 19.36 -14.14 8.26
N ALA A 108 20.62 -13.89 7.92
CA ALA A 108 21.00 -12.86 6.97
C ALA A 108 20.38 -13.11 5.58
N ALA A 109 20.36 -14.36 5.13
CA ALA A 109 19.71 -14.72 3.85
C ALA A 109 18.19 -14.51 3.91
N SER A 110 17.53 -14.89 5.01
CA SER A 110 16.08 -14.69 5.17
C SER A 110 15.72 -13.21 5.15
N VAL A 111 16.52 -12.37 5.79
CA VAL A 111 16.31 -10.94 5.83
C VAL A 111 16.62 -10.30 4.48
N LEU A 112 17.72 -10.69 3.80
CA LEU A 112 17.99 -10.24 2.44
C LEU A 112 16.89 -10.64 1.46
N ILE A 113 16.23 -11.78 1.68
CA ILE A 113 15.08 -12.21 0.88
C ILE A 113 13.85 -11.35 1.22
N THR A 114 13.64 -11.01 2.50
CA THR A 114 12.49 -10.19 2.92
C THR A 114 12.66 -8.70 2.63
N THR A 115 13.89 -8.16 2.68
CA THR A 115 14.18 -6.75 2.36
C THR A 115 14.37 -6.49 0.87
N ASN A 116 14.68 -7.52 0.05
CA ASN A 116 14.68 -7.43 -1.42
C ASN A 116 13.29 -7.71 -2.04
N THR A 117 12.24 -7.86 -1.25
CA THR A 117 10.89 -7.66 -1.78
C THR A 117 10.72 -6.14 -1.93
N PRO A 118 10.52 -5.62 -3.13
CA PRO A 118 10.32 -4.19 -3.29
C PRO A 118 9.09 -3.79 -2.49
N SER A 119 9.28 -3.09 -1.39
CA SER A 119 8.27 -2.17 -0.90
C SER A 119 8.19 -1.06 -1.96
N ILE A 120 7.01 -0.61 -2.27
CA ILE A 120 6.84 0.67 -2.97
C ILE A 120 7.59 1.68 -2.12
N SER A 121 8.61 2.34 -2.67
CA SER A 121 9.48 3.23 -1.89
C SER A 121 8.63 4.36 -1.30
N GLU A 122 8.98 4.83 -0.11
CA GLU A 122 8.36 6.04 0.47
C GLU A 122 8.52 7.27 -0.45
N ASP A 123 9.49 7.28 -1.35
CA ASP A 123 9.70 8.30 -2.39
C ASP A 123 8.63 8.28 -3.51
N SER A 124 7.81 7.22 -3.61
CA SER A 124 6.64 7.16 -4.48
C SER A 124 5.35 7.54 -3.75
N ARG A 125 5.43 8.26 -2.63
CA ARG A 125 4.25 8.80 -1.95
C ARG A 125 3.55 9.77 -2.88
N PHE A 126 2.50 9.26 -3.45
CA PHE A 126 1.55 10.05 -4.18
C PHE A 126 0.71 10.84 -3.15
N ASP A 127 0.95 12.13 -3.08
CA ASP A 127 0.11 13.03 -2.31
C ASP A 127 -1.00 13.55 -3.21
N ILE A 128 -2.15 12.86 -3.17
CA ILE A 128 -3.30 13.20 -4.00
C ILE A 128 -3.76 14.64 -3.77
N TRP A 129 -3.71 15.10 -2.52
CA TRP A 129 -4.05 16.47 -2.17
C TRP A 129 -3.07 17.47 -2.76
N TYR A 130 -1.78 17.13 -2.75
CA TYR A 130 -0.76 17.98 -3.30
C TYR A 130 -0.75 17.96 -4.83
N ASP A 131 -0.80 16.76 -5.45
CA ASP A 131 -0.63 16.62 -6.90
C ASP A 131 -1.85 17.06 -7.71
N TYR A 132 -3.04 16.95 -7.12
CA TYR A 132 -4.31 17.33 -7.76
C TYR A 132 -5.08 18.43 -7.00
N ALA A 133 -4.41 19.19 -6.15
CA ALA A 133 -5.03 20.33 -5.49
C ALA A 133 -5.46 21.38 -6.55
N PRO A 134 -6.65 21.96 -6.42
CA PRO A 134 -7.07 23.04 -7.28
C PRO A 134 -6.18 24.28 -7.06
N TYR A 135 -5.97 25.05 -8.10
CA TYR A 135 -5.18 26.29 -8.09
C TYR A 135 -3.74 26.16 -7.55
N LYS A 136 -3.19 24.93 -7.55
CA LYS A 136 -1.81 24.67 -7.14
C LYS A 136 -0.82 25.44 -8.03
N GLU A 137 0.14 26.13 -7.39
CA GLU A 137 1.25 26.79 -8.08
C GLU A 137 2.34 25.78 -8.45
N GLY A 138 2.85 25.85 -9.67
CA GLY A 138 3.91 24.96 -10.18
C GLY A 138 3.38 23.72 -10.90
N ASP A 139 4.04 22.59 -10.69
CA ASP A 139 3.72 21.33 -11.37
C ASP A 139 2.41 20.72 -10.81
N SER A 140 1.28 21.11 -11.41
CA SER A 140 -0.03 20.50 -11.16
C SER A 140 -0.31 19.39 -12.18
N ARG A 141 -0.88 18.28 -11.72
CA ARG A 141 -1.37 17.19 -12.57
C ARG A 141 -2.87 17.32 -12.87
N LEU A 142 -3.51 18.36 -12.36
CA LEU A 142 -4.94 18.58 -12.50
C LEU A 142 -5.28 18.96 -13.92
N ALA A 143 -6.28 18.32 -14.53
CA ALA A 143 -6.85 18.70 -15.81
C ALA A 143 -7.52 20.10 -15.71
N THR A 144 -7.38 20.91 -16.73
CA THR A 144 -7.90 22.28 -16.75
C THR A 144 -8.55 22.60 -18.10
N LEU A 145 -9.60 23.40 -18.09
CA LEU A 145 -10.20 23.90 -19.32
C LEU A 145 -9.33 25.03 -19.93
N ASP A 146 -9.20 25.04 -21.25
CA ASP A 146 -8.57 26.11 -22.01
C ASP A 146 -9.50 27.30 -22.25
N GLU A 147 -10.82 27.15 -21.99
CA GLU A 147 -11.84 28.17 -22.13
C GLU A 147 -12.67 28.34 -20.85
N PRO A 148 -13.37 29.46 -20.67
CA PRO A 148 -14.26 29.67 -19.55
C PRO A 148 -15.35 28.56 -19.44
N PRO A 149 -15.76 28.18 -18.25
CA PRO A 149 -16.85 27.21 -18.08
C PRO A 149 -18.17 27.78 -18.65
N THR A 150 -18.97 26.89 -19.23
CA THR A 150 -20.31 27.24 -19.74
C THR A 150 -21.34 27.34 -18.63
N LEU A 151 -21.07 26.77 -17.46
CA LEU A 151 -21.89 26.90 -16.27
C LEU A 151 -21.32 27.98 -15.35
N LYS A 152 -22.19 28.82 -14.84
CA LYS A 152 -21.87 29.74 -13.76
C LYS A 152 -22.80 29.48 -12.60
N LEU A 153 -22.23 29.16 -11.47
CA LEU A 153 -22.96 28.96 -10.22
C LEU A 153 -23.07 30.28 -9.47
N GLU A 154 -24.23 30.56 -8.90
CA GLU A 154 -24.50 31.79 -8.13
C GLU A 154 -25.10 31.44 -6.76
N GLY A 155 -24.70 32.15 -5.71
CA GLY A 155 -25.15 31.89 -4.36
C GLY A 155 -24.37 30.76 -3.68
N ASP A 156 -25.07 29.84 -3.00
CA ASP A 156 -24.43 28.75 -2.27
C ASP A 156 -23.88 27.72 -3.26
N LEU A 157 -22.59 27.41 -3.14
CA LEU A 157 -21.92 26.43 -3.99
C LEU A 157 -22.15 25.01 -3.48
N PRO A 158 -22.38 24.00 -4.38
CA PRO A 158 -22.49 22.62 -3.95
C PRO A 158 -21.23 22.12 -3.24
N VAL A 159 -21.41 21.49 -2.10
CA VAL A 159 -20.32 20.82 -1.36
C VAL A 159 -20.00 19.50 -2.04
N MET A 160 -18.77 19.36 -2.51
CA MET A 160 -18.27 18.17 -3.22
C MET A 160 -17.47 17.26 -2.29
N ASP A 161 -17.73 15.97 -2.33
CA ASP A 161 -16.92 14.94 -1.68
C ASP A 161 -16.79 13.71 -2.60
N GLY A 162 -15.99 12.72 -2.22
CA GLY A 162 -15.92 11.52 -3.05
C GLY A 162 -14.79 10.55 -2.71
N ALA A 163 -14.71 9.56 -3.60
CA ALA A 163 -13.66 8.54 -3.55
C ALA A 163 -12.29 9.15 -3.86
N THR A 164 -11.27 8.70 -3.15
CA THR A 164 -9.87 9.11 -3.37
C THR A 164 -9.45 8.93 -4.84
N ALA A 165 -9.82 7.82 -5.47
CA ALA A 165 -9.50 7.57 -6.87
C ALA A 165 -10.11 8.62 -7.82
N LEU A 166 -11.23 9.24 -7.48
CA LEU A 166 -11.92 10.22 -8.32
C LEU A 166 -11.58 11.67 -7.96
N PHE A 167 -10.80 11.91 -6.90
CA PHE A 167 -10.40 13.26 -6.50
C PHE A 167 -9.83 14.10 -7.66
N PRO A 168 -8.95 13.57 -8.53
CA PRO A 168 -8.47 14.32 -9.70
C PRO A 168 -9.58 14.85 -10.60
N VAL A 169 -10.67 14.10 -10.74
CA VAL A 169 -11.81 14.46 -11.60
C VAL A 169 -12.62 15.60 -10.99
N TYR A 170 -13.10 15.41 -9.76
CA TYR A 170 -13.98 16.42 -9.16
C TYR A 170 -13.22 17.62 -8.61
N SER A 171 -11.92 17.50 -8.34
CA SER A 171 -11.05 18.67 -8.10
C SER A 171 -10.91 19.53 -9.36
N ALA A 172 -10.83 18.89 -10.55
CA ALA A 172 -10.85 19.63 -11.82
C ALA A 172 -12.19 20.34 -12.06
N PHE A 173 -13.33 19.72 -11.68
CA PHE A 173 -14.64 20.37 -11.74
C PHE A 173 -14.71 21.56 -10.80
N ALA A 174 -14.25 21.40 -9.54
CA ALA A 174 -14.22 22.49 -8.58
C ALA A 174 -13.35 23.64 -9.07
N GLN A 175 -12.15 23.38 -9.59
CA GLN A 175 -11.28 24.42 -10.15
C GLN A 175 -11.90 25.12 -11.35
N ALA A 176 -12.67 24.42 -12.19
CA ALA A 176 -13.31 25.02 -13.34
C ALA A 176 -14.49 25.94 -12.97
N LEU A 177 -15.22 25.63 -11.89
CA LEU A 177 -16.51 26.23 -11.57
C LEU A 177 -16.49 27.17 -10.35
N TYR A 178 -15.54 27.00 -9.43
CA TYR A 178 -15.47 27.79 -8.19
C TYR A 178 -14.33 28.80 -8.29
N ASP A 179 -14.58 30.00 -7.80
CA ASP A 179 -13.55 31.01 -7.74
C ASP A 179 -12.44 30.64 -6.76
N LYS A 180 -11.20 31.01 -7.09
CA LYS A 180 -10.02 30.70 -6.26
C LYS A 180 -10.21 31.14 -4.80
N ASP A 181 -10.77 32.35 -4.58
CA ASP A 181 -10.94 32.91 -3.25
C ASP A 181 -11.99 32.17 -2.39
N GLN A 182 -12.85 31.34 -3.02
CA GLN A 182 -13.82 30.49 -2.32
C GLN A 182 -13.23 29.12 -2.02
N LEU A 183 -12.41 28.58 -2.95
CA LEU A 183 -11.89 27.23 -2.91
C LEU A 183 -10.54 27.11 -2.17
N ILE A 184 -9.80 28.20 -2.04
CA ILE A 184 -8.49 28.22 -1.37
C ILE A 184 -8.55 29.14 -0.16
N GLU A 185 -8.17 28.64 1.00
CA GLU A 185 -8.12 29.39 2.24
C GLU A 185 -6.93 30.37 2.28
N GLU A 186 -6.92 31.32 3.22
CA GLU A 186 -5.88 32.35 3.36
C GLU A 186 -4.47 31.74 3.61
N ASP A 187 -4.38 30.56 4.19
CA ASP A 187 -3.13 29.84 4.41
C ASP A 187 -2.65 29.02 3.19
N GLY A 188 -3.42 29.02 2.10
CA GLY A 188 -3.15 28.31 0.86
C GLY A 188 -3.70 26.87 0.83
N GLY A 189 -4.38 26.43 1.88
CA GLY A 189 -5.06 25.15 1.92
C GLY A 189 -6.35 25.13 1.07
N VAL A 190 -6.82 23.92 0.73
CA VAL A 190 -8.12 23.74 0.09
C VAL A 190 -9.22 23.94 1.14
N ASN A 191 -10.26 24.66 0.78
CA ASN A 191 -11.45 24.81 1.62
C ASN A 191 -12.24 23.51 1.70
N TYR A 192 -12.04 22.77 2.78
CA TYR A 192 -12.67 21.45 3.01
C TYR A 192 -14.18 21.53 3.21
N GLU A 193 -14.75 22.72 3.46
CA GLU A 193 -16.18 22.91 3.52
C GLU A 193 -16.83 22.89 2.13
N LEU A 194 -16.07 23.09 1.06
CA LEU A 194 -16.55 23.05 -0.33
C LEU A 194 -16.04 21.84 -1.13
N LEU A 195 -14.81 21.37 -0.83
CA LEU A 195 -14.19 20.28 -1.55
C LEU A 195 -13.45 19.36 -0.58
N SER A 196 -13.98 18.19 -0.34
CA SER A 196 -13.37 17.17 0.50
C SER A 196 -13.11 15.87 -0.26
N CYS A 197 -12.28 15.00 0.31
CA CYS A 197 -11.98 13.66 -0.22
C CYS A 197 -11.98 12.69 0.97
N SER A 198 -13.17 12.40 1.45
CA SER A 198 -13.36 11.61 2.66
C SER A 198 -13.33 10.10 2.42
N THR A 199 -13.20 9.66 1.15
CA THR A 199 -13.28 8.29 0.68
C THR A 199 -14.68 7.79 0.38
N THR A 200 -14.76 6.68 -0.34
CA THR A 200 -16.07 6.15 -0.74
C THR A 200 -16.99 5.92 0.45
N ALA A 201 -16.51 5.32 1.53
CA ALA A 201 -17.34 5.00 2.69
C ALA A 201 -17.90 6.26 3.34
N PHE A 202 -17.04 7.19 3.71
CA PHE A 202 -17.45 8.44 4.36
C PHE A 202 -18.22 9.40 3.43
N ALA A 203 -17.92 9.38 2.12
CA ALA A 203 -18.68 10.19 1.16
C ALA A 203 -20.15 9.74 1.08
N TYR A 204 -20.44 8.43 1.19
CA TYR A 204 -21.82 7.97 1.30
C TYR A 204 -22.48 8.41 2.60
N ASP A 205 -21.74 8.44 3.70
CA ASP A 205 -22.27 9.01 4.96
C ASP A 205 -22.55 10.52 4.79
N SER A 206 -21.61 11.28 4.21
CA SER A 206 -21.74 12.72 3.98
C SER A 206 -22.97 13.10 3.16
N ILE A 207 -23.26 12.37 2.05
CA ILE A 207 -24.42 12.67 1.22
C ILE A 207 -25.73 12.30 1.93
N VAL A 208 -25.75 11.23 2.71
CA VAL A 208 -26.94 10.81 3.48
C VAL A 208 -27.20 11.78 4.62
N ASP A 209 -26.17 12.23 5.33
CA ASP A 209 -26.28 13.17 6.45
C ASP A 209 -26.49 14.63 5.98
N GLY A 210 -26.32 14.90 4.67
CA GLY A 210 -26.49 16.23 4.08
C GLY A 210 -25.34 17.19 4.35
N THR A 211 -24.15 16.68 4.66
CA THR A 211 -22.89 17.46 4.76
C THR A 211 -22.20 17.61 3.42
N ALA A 212 -22.54 16.80 2.42
CA ALA A 212 -22.20 16.98 1.03
C ALA A 212 -23.48 17.06 0.18
N ASP A 213 -23.46 17.87 -0.89
CA ASP A 213 -24.54 18.01 -1.85
C ASP A 213 -24.41 17.06 -3.03
N ILE A 214 -23.16 16.71 -3.36
CA ILE A 214 -22.81 15.81 -4.46
C ILE A 214 -21.57 15.01 -4.09
N ILE A 215 -21.59 13.71 -4.38
CA ILE A 215 -20.43 12.87 -4.20
C ILE A 215 -20.03 12.16 -5.50
N PHE A 216 -18.71 11.96 -5.69
CA PHE A 216 -18.13 11.32 -6.86
C PHE A 216 -17.56 9.96 -6.46
N VAL A 217 -18.24 8.89 -6.81
CA VAL A 217 -17.97 7.54 -6.29
C VAL A 217 -18.25 6.44 -7.32
N ALA A 218 -17.73 5.24 -7.06
CA ALA A 218 -18.22 4.03 -7.69
C ALA A 218 -19.62 3.66 -7.15
N GLY A 219 -20.21 2.59 -7.65
CA GLY A 219 -21.54 2.13 -7.18
C GLY A 219 -21.56 1.87 -5.68
N ALA A 220 -22.72 2.08 -5.06
CA ALA A 220 -22.94 1.87 -3.64
C ALA A 220 -22.88 0.38 -3.25
N SER A 221 -22.42 0.11 -2.03
CA SER A 221 -22.61 -1.18 -1.39
C SER A 221 -24.08 -1.36 -0.94
N LYS A 222 -24.40 -2.60 -0.60
CA LYS A 222 -25.74 -2.92 -0.08
C LYS A 222 -25.99 -2.18 1.25
N GLU A 223 -24.98 -2.15 2.11
CA GLU A 223 -25.03 -1.50 3.42
C GLU A 223 -25.22 0.01 3.29
N GLN A 224 -24.57 0.66 2.33
CA GLN A 224 -24.72 2.09 2.04
C GLN A 224 -26.15 2.41 1.55
N MET A 225 -26.71 1.57 0.69
CA MET A 225 -28.10 1.72 0.23
C MET A 225 -29.12 1.47 1.32
N GLU A 226 -28.86 0.50 2.21
CA GLU A 226 -29.70 0.25 3.38
C GLU A 226 -29.66 1.44 4.36
N TYR A 227 -28.49 1.99 4.63
CA TYR A 227 -28.31 3.18 5.45
C TYR A 227 -29.08 4.39 4.91
N ALA A 228 -28.90 4.71 3.61
CA ALA A 228 -29.66 5.80 2.99
C ALA A 228 -31.20 5.60 3.13
N LYS A 229 -31.66 4.37 2.93
CA LYS A 229 -33.07 4.02 3.10
C LYS A 229 -33.56 4.17 4.54
N GLU A 230 -32.78 3.76 5.54
CA GLU A 230 -33.08 3.91 6.96
C GLU A 230 -33.19 5.38 7.36
N MET A 231 -32.33 6.23 6.80
CA MET A 231 -32.34 7.67 6.98
C MET A 231 -33.44 8.39 6.16
N GLY A 232 -34.16 7.65 5.30
CA GLY A 232 -35.20 8.21 4.44
C GLY A 232 -34.69 9.05 3.29
N VAL A 233 -33.44 8.86 2.89
CA VAL A 233 -32.78 9.58 1.80
C VAL A 233 -32.83 8.75 0.51
N GLU A 234 -33.31 9.36 -0.57
CA GLU A 234 -33.29 8.78 -1.91
C GLU A 234 -32.09 9.33 -2.67
N LEU A 235 -31.20 8.43 -3.09
CA LEU A 235 -29.98 8.75 -3.85
C LEU A 235 -30.19 8.60 -5.34
N ILE A 236 -29.76 9.58 -6.12
CA ILE A 236 -29.79 9.61 -7.58
C ILE A 236 -28.38 9.38 -8.08
N PHE A 237 -28.19 8.30 -8.84
CA PHE A 237 -26.92 7.92 -9.44
C PHE A 237 -26.89 8.39 -10.91
N THR A 238 -26.05 9.38 -11.21
CA THR A 238 -25.86 9.88 -12.56
C THR A 238 -24.49 9.39 -13.07
N PRO A 239 -24.44 8.49 -14.07
CA PRO A 239 -23.18 8.04 -14.62
C PRO A 239 -22.43 9.20 -15.29
N ILE A 240 -21.15 9.35 -14.99
CA ILE A 240 -20.31 10.43 -15.53
C ILE A 240 -19.06 9.93 -16.26
N GLY A 241 -18.68 8.67 -16.06
CA GLY A 241 -17.54 8.08 -16.74
C GLY A 241 -17.46 6.57 -16.51
N LYS A 242 -16.43 5.96 -17.10
CA LYS A 242 -16.17 4.53 -17.01
C LYS A 242 -14.74 4.28 -16.55
N GLU A 243 -14.56 3.21 -15.79
CA GLU A 243 -13.27 2.77 -15.32
C GLU A 243 -13.17 1.23 -15.36
N ALA A 244 -11.96 0.72 -15.58
CA ALA A 244 -11.70 -0.71 -15.48
C ALA A 244 -11.35 -1.10 -14.06
N PHE A 245 -11.99 -2.14 -13.58
CA PHE A 245 -11.59 -2.83 -12.38
C PHE A 245 -10.55 -3.90 -12.74
N VAL A 246 -9.35 -3.79 -12.20
CA VAL A 246 -8.18 -4.55 -12.64
C VAL A 246 -7.62 -5.42 -11.54
N PHE A 247 -7.01 -6.53 -11.94
CA PHE A 247 -6.22 -7.39 -11.06
C PHE A 247 -4.74 -7.12 -11.30
N ILE A 248 -4.01 -7.01 -10.20
CA ILE A 248 -2.59 -6.66 -10.19
C ILE A 248 -1.76 -7.74 -9.53
N VAL A 249 -0.58 -7.94 -10.06
CA VAL A 249 0.47 -8.80 -9.48
C VAL A 249 1.80 -8.06 -9.53
N ASN A 250 2.80 -8.57 -8.80
CA ASN A 250 4.17 -8.08 -8.92
C ASN A 250 4.65 -8.16 -10.36
N ASP A 251 5.43 -7.18 -10.83
CA ASP A 251 6.01 -7.12 -12.18
C ASP A 251 6.84 -8.38 -12.55
N LYS A 252 7.44 -9.03 -11.53
CA LYS A 252 8.22 -10.27 -11.67
C LYS A 252 7.38 -11.55 -11.55
N ASN A 253 6.07 -11.44 -11.31
CA ASN A 253 5.17 -12.58 -11.40
C ASN A 253 5.00 -12.96 -12.88
N PRO A 254 5.14 -14.23 -13.29
CA PRO A 254 5.04 -14.61 -14.70
C PRO A 254 3.60 -14.68 -15.24
N LEU A 255 2.58 -14.48 -14.39
CA LEU A 255 1.18 -14.46 -14.85
C LEU A 255 0.91 -13.17 -15.62
N ASP A 256 0.39 -13.26 -16.85
CA ASP A 256 0.01 -12.11 -17.67
C ASP A 256 -1.50 -12.03 -17.92
N ASN A 257 -2.22 -13.13 -17.67
CA ASN A 257 -3.65 -13.23 -17.89
C ASN A 257 -4.30 -14.09 -16.82
N ILE A 258 -5.52 -13.73 -16.42
CA ILE A 258 -6.34 -14.49 -15.49
C ILE A 258 -7.80 -14.52 -16.02
N THR A 259 -8.55 -15.54 -15.68
CA THR A 259 -9.99 -15.59 -15.96
C THR A 259 -10.80 -15.16 -14.75
N VAL A 260 -12.03 -14.68 -14.97
CA VAL A 260 -12.98 -14.36 -13.88
C VAL A 260 -13.22 -15.59 -12.99
N SER A 261 -13.29 -16.78 -13.60
CA SER A 261 -13.42 -18.03 -12.84
C SER A 261 -12.23 -18.27 -11.92
N GLN A 262 -10.99 -18.09 -12.41
CA GLN A 262 -9.78 -18.23 -11.58
C GLN A 262 -9.73 -17.20 -10.45
N VAL A 263 -10.14 -15.96 -10.72
CA VAL A 263 -10.26 -14.94 -9.66
C VAL A 263 -11.22 -15.42 -8.57
N ARG A 264 -12.41 -15.87 -8.96
CA ARG A 264 -13.39 -16.40 -8.00
C ARG A 264 -12.86 -17.61 -7.23
N ASP A 265 -12.12 -18.49 -7.90
CA ASP A 265 -11.51 -19.66 -7.27
C ASP A 265 -10.39 -19.30 -6.28
N ILE A 266 -9.59 -18.28 -6.57
CA ILE A 266 -8.56 -17.77 -5.65
C ILE A 266 -9.23 -17.17 -4.40
N TYR A 267 -10.13 -16.23 -4.59
CA TYR A 267 -10.71 -15.48 -3.46
C TYR A 267 -11.79 -16.24 -2.68
N SER A 268 -12.25 -17.38 -3.20
CA SER A 268 -13.06 -18.36 -2.43
C SER A 268 -12.22 -19.43 -1.75
N GLY A 269 -10.89 -19.44 -1.94
CA GLY A 269 -9.99 -20.43 -1.37
C GLY A 269 -9.98 -21.78 -2.09
N ARG A 270 -10.60 -21.90 -3.27
CA ARG A 270 -10.52 -23.13 -4.09
C ARG A 270 -9.16 -23.30 -4.76
N ILE A 271 -8.54 -22.19 -5.18
CA ILE A 271 -7.15 -22.12 -5.64
C ILE A 271 -6.33 -21.38 -4.59
N THR A 272 -5.35 -22.05 -3.99
CA THR A 272 -4.52 -21.49 -2.92
C THR A 272 -3.04 -21.40 -3.28
N GLN A 273 -2.63 -22.05 -4.36
CA GLN A 273 -1.23 -22.11 -4.77
C GLN A 273 -1.04 -21.74 -6.23
N TRP A 274 0.01 -20.98 -6.52
CA TRP A 274 0.39 -20.56 -7.87
C TRP A 274 0.63 -21.73 -8.83
N LYS A 275 1.01 -22.91 -8.32
CA LYS A 275 1.18 -24.13 -9.16
C LYS A 275 -0.13 -24.57 -9.84
N GLU A 276 -1.29 -24.24 -9.25
CA GLU A 276 -2.61 -24.54 -9.81
C GLU A 276 -2.92 -23.66 -11.02
N LEU A 277 -2.23 -22.52 -11.11
CA LEU A 277 -2.21 -21.63 -12.29
C LEU A 277 -0.99 -21.89 -13.21
N GLY A 278 -0.26 -23.00 -13.01
CA GLY A 278 0.89 -23.37 -13.81
C GLY A 278 2.25 -22.83 -13.37
N ILE A 279 2.31 -22.04 -12.29
CA ILE A 279 3.51 -21.39 -11.80
C ILE A 279 4.05 -22.13 -10.56
N ARG A 280 4.96 -23.07 -10.76
CA ARG A 280 5.37 -24.05 -9.73
C ARG A 280 6.25 -23.51 -8.60
N TRP A 281 6.89 -22.36 -8.75
CA TRP A 281 7.94 -21.88 -7.85
C TRP A 281 7.53 -20.73 -6.93
N LEU A 282 6.32 -20.17 -7.10
CA LEU A 282 5.84 -19.04 -6.29
C LEU A 282 5.18 -19.44 -4.96
N GLY A 283 4.88 -20.74 -4.76
CA GLY A 283 4.26 -21.23 -3.52
C GLY A 283 2.79 -20.83 -3.37
N ASP A 284 2.40 -20.44 -2.17
CA ASP A 284 1.03 -20.09 -1.82
C ASP A 284 0.67 -18.70 -2.36
N ILE A 285 -0.60 -18.52 -2.75
CA ILE A 285 -1.13 -17.24 -3.23
C ILE A 285 -1.44 -16.35 -2.04
N ARG A 286 -0.95 -15.11 -2.05
CA ARG A 286 -1.35 -14.05 -1.12
C ARG A 286 -2.39 -13.18 -1.82
N ALA A 287 -3.66 -13.41 -1.53
CA ALA A 287 -4.78 -12.70 -2.12
C ALA A 287 -5.23 -11.57 -1.18
N PHE A 288 -4.90 -10.33 -1.55
CA PHE A 288 -5.24 -9.15 -0.76
C PHE A 288 -6.70 -8.77 -0.98
N GLN A 289 -7.38 -8.35 0.10
CA GLN A 289 -8.72 -7.80 0.07
C GLN A 289 -8.73 -6.40 0.67
N ARG A 290 -9.76 -5.64 0.33
CA ARG A 290 -10.02 -4.31 0.86
C ARG A 290 -11.11 -4.36 1.93
N GLU A 291 -11.17 -3.33 2.74
CA GLU A 291 -12.25 -3.15 3.70
C GLU A 291 -13.62 -3.07 3.03
N GLU A 292 -14.64 -3.57 3.71
CA GLU A 292 -16.03 -3.41 3.31
C GLU A 292 -16.41 -1.92 3.25
N GLY A 293 -17.26 -1.58 2.30
CA GLY A 293 -17.65 -0.18 2.05
C GLY A 293 -16.64 0.62 1.19
N SER A 294 -15.42 0.11 0.95
CA SER A 294 -14.54 0.74 -0.04
C SER A 294 -15.07 0.50 -1.46
N GLY A 295 -14.88 1.48 -2.35
CA GLY A 295 -15.34 1.37 -3.74
C GLY A 295 -14.74 0.16 -4.47
N SER A 296 -13.47 -0.16 -4.22
CA SER A 296 -12.83 -1.33 -4.83
C SER A 296 -13.34 -2.65 -4.25
N GLN A 297 -13.69 -2.73 -2.96
CA GLN A 297 -14.30 -3.93 -2.39
C GLN A 297 -15.72 -4.13 -2.93
N THR A 298 -16.49 -3.05 -3.07
CA THR A 298 -17.82 -3.08 -3.66
C THR A 298 -17.79 -3.58 -5.11
N ALA A 299 -16.87 -3.07 -5.93
CA ALA A 299 -16.67 -3.53 -7.29
C ALA A 299 -16.19 -4.99 -7.34
N PHE A 300 -15.32 -5.38 -6.43
CA PHE A 300 -14.84 -6.76 -6.32
C PHE A 300 -15.97 -7.74 -5.98
N ARG A 301 -16.88 -7.38 -5.08
CA ARG A 301 -18.05 -8.20 -4.77
C ARG A 301 -18.93 -8.43 -6.00
N GLN A 302 -19.06 -7.45 -6.89
CA GLN A 302 -19.77 -7.62 -8.16
C GLN A 302 -19.06 -8.65 -9.07
N VAL A 303 -17.73 -8.63 -9.12
CA VAL A 303 -16.94 -9.65 -9.85
C VAL A 303 -17.14 -11.03 -9.23
N MET A 304 -17.18 -11.14 -7.92
CA MET A 304 -17.41 -12.41 -7.21
C MET A 304 -18.83 -12.95 -7.42
N GLY A 305 -19.83 -12.07 -7.59
CA GLY A 305 -21.24 -12.46 -7.73
C GLY A 305 -21.70 -13.27 -6.51
N ASP A 306 -22.31 -14.42 -6.76
CA ASP A 306 -22.79 -15.33 -5.70
C ASP A 306 -21.66 -16.19 -5.07
N THR A 307 -20.40 -16.00 -5.51
CA THR A 307 -19.27 -16.75 -4.96
C THR A 307 -18.88 -16.16 -3.61
N GLU A 308 -18.94 -16.98 -2.56
CA GLU A 308 -18.54 -16.58 -1.22
C GLU A 308 -17.04 -16.24 -1.19
N ILE A 309 -16.73 -15.08 -0.65
CA ILE A 309 -15.35 -14.62 -0.45
C ILE A 309 -14.85 -15.25 0.87
N MET A 310 -13.70 -15.92 0.83
CA MET A 310 -13.12 -16.46 2.04
C MET A 310 -12.77 -15.34 3.02
N PRO A 311 -12.94 -15.54 4.33
CA PRO A 311 -12.48 -14.58 5.33
C PRO A 311 -10.99 -14.29 5.13
N PRO A 312 -10.54 -13.07 5.40
CA PRO A 312 -9.12 -12.78 5.43
C PRO A 312 -8.42 -13.76 6.36
N SER A 313 -7.48 -14.56 5.83
CA SER A 313 -6.62 -15.42 6.63
C SER A 313 -5.40 -14.61 7.09
N GLU A 314 -4.52 -15.18 7.92
CA GLU A 314 -3.23 -14.55 8.27
C GLU A 314 -2.35 -14.26 7.05
N THR A 315 -2.64 -14.91 5.90
CA THR A 315 -1.99 -14.66 4.61
C THR A 315 -2.72 -13.64 3.75
N ILE A 316 -3.93 -13.20 4.14
CA ILE A 316 -4.73 -12.16 3.49
C ILE A 316 -4.65 -10.94 4.39
N GLU A 317 -3.93 -9.93 3.93
CA GLU A 317 -3.88 -8.65 4.63
C GLU A 317 -5.07 -7.81 4.16
N LEU A 318 -5.97 -7.45 5.08
CA LEU A 318 -6.89 -6.35 4.86
C LEU A 318 -6.05 -5.08 4.75
N VAL A 319 -6.02 -4.52 3.55
CA VAL A 319 -5.36 -3.24 3.35
C VAL A 319 -6.34 -2.15 3.74
N ASP A 320 -6.23 -1.69 4.98
CA ASP A 320 -6.88 -0.47 5.43
C ASP A 320 -6.24 0.72 4.71
N MET A 321 -7.01 1.43 3.89
CA MET A 321 -6.49 2.61 3.17
C MET A 321 -6.75 3.91 3.90
N MET A 322 -7.32 3.90 5.11
CA MET A 322 -7.98 5.13 5.52
C MET A 322 -7.82 5.61 6.93
N SER A 323 -7.06 5.03 7.75
CA SER A 323 -6.79 5.63 9.06
C SER A 323 -5.62 6.63 9.04
N GLY A 324 -5.44 7.34 7.97
CA GLY A 324 -4.41 8.37 7.92
C GLY A 324 -3.97 8.60 6.48
N VAL A 325 -4.43 9.69 5.95
CA VAL A 325 -4.10 10.21 4.61
C VAL A 325 -2.58 10.33 4.38
N TYR A 326 -1.77 10.07 5.37
CA TYR A 326 -0.34 10.36 5.33
C TYR A 326 0.62 9.17 5.52
N GLU A 327 0.19 7.98 5.95
CA GLU A 327 1.19 7.00 6.39
C GLU A 327 1.17 5.61 5.76
N ASN A 328 0.14 5.15 5.04
CA ASN A 328 0.08 3.73 4.65
C ASN A 328 -0.49 3.38 3.28
N VAL A 329 -0.34 4.21 2.26
CA VAL A 329 -0.58 3.78 0.87
C VAL A 329 0.49 2.79 0.39
N ALA A 330 1.56 2.62 1.16
CA ALA A 330 2.78 1.93 0.74
C ALA A 330 2.88 0.45 1.10
N ASP A 331 1.98 -0.13 1.88
CA ASP A 331 2.09 -1.55 2.25
C ASP A 331 1.30 -2.52 1.36
N TYR A 332 1.13 -2.22 0.08
CA TYR A 332 1.22 -3.28 -0.91
C TYR A 332 2.66 -3.80 -0.85
N ARG A 333 2.94 -4.65 0.12
CA ARG A 333 4.16 -5.44 0.06
C ARG A 333 4.07 -6.22 -1.24
N ASN A 334 4.74 -5.70 -2.26
CA ASN A 334 4.65 -6.22 -3.62
C ASN A 334 5.36 -7.57 -3.71
N HIS A 335 4.83 -8.54 -2.96
CA HIS A 335 5.34 -9.89 -2.97
C HIS A 335 5.07 -10.54 -4.32
N ARG A 336 6.06 -11.24 -4.87
CA ARG A 336 5.93 -11.96 -6.14
C ARG A 336 4.76 -12.94 -6.18
N ASN A 337 4.33 -13.44 -5.04
CA ASN A 337 3.22 -14.37 -4.88
C ASN A 337 1.92 -13.69 -4.45
N ALA A 338 1.88 -12.35 -4.47
CA ALA A 338 0.67 -11.58 -4.20
C ALA A 338 -0.20 -11.41 -5.44
N ILE A 339 -1.49 -11.32 -5.23
CA ILE A 339 -2.49 -10.83 -6.17
C ILE A 339 -3.40 -9.86 -5.43
N GLY A 340 -3.73 -8.77 -6.09
CA GLY A 340 -4.65 -7.75 -5.57
C GLY A 340 -5.54 -7.22 -6.67
N TYR A 341 -6.38 -6.25 -6.34
CA TYR A 341 -7.27 -5.60 -7.27
C TYR A 341 -7.44 -4.11 -6.91
N THR A 342 -7.72 -3.33 -7.93
CA THR A 342 -7.98 -1.90 -7.79
C THR A 342 -8.62 -1.36 -9.07
N PHE A 343 -8.82 -0.05 -9.16
CA PHE A 343 -9.17 0.62 -10.40
C PHE A 343 -7.91 0.93 -11.22
N ARG A 344 -8.02 0.87 -12.55
CA ARG A 344 -6.90 1.04 -13.48
C ARG A 344 -6.19 2.38 -13.28
N PHE A 345 -6.95 3.47 -13.22
CA PHE A 345 -6.39 4.81 -13.04
C PHE A 345 -5.50 4.87 -11.79
N TYR A 346 -6.01 4.35 -10.67
CA TYR A 346 -5.27 4.28 -9.43
C TYR A 346 -3.96 3.51 -9.58
N ALA A 347 -3.99 2.36 -10.26
CA ALA A 347 -2.80 1.53 -10.47
C ALA A 347 -1.77 2.13 -11.44
N THR A 348 -2.20 2.98 -12.39
CA THR A 348 -1.34 3.45 -13.49
C THR A 348 -0.93 4.91 -13.39
N GLN A 349 -1.74 5.74 -12.73
CA GLN A 349 -1.54 7.18 -12.65
C GLN A 349 -1.21 7.66 -11.24
N MET A 350 -1.79 7.03 -10.23
CA MET A 350 -1.56 7.41 -8.83
C MET A 350 -0.34 6.71 -8.22
N PHE A 351 -0.10 5.48 -8.62
CA PHE A 351 1.16 4.80 -8.32
C PHE A 351 1.97 4.79 -9.60
N ASP A 352 3.06 5.38 -9.68
CA ASP A 352 4.07 5.38 -10.75
C ASP A 352 4.20 4.04 -11.54
N GLY A 353 3.31 3.07 -11.31
CA GLY A 353 3.29 1.75 -11.94
C GLY A 353 4.49 0.89 -11.60
N SER A 354 5.44 1.39 -10.78
CA SER A 354 6.66 0.69 -10.47
C SER A 354 6.41 -0.54 -9.61
N GLY A 355 6.85 -1.68 -10.10
CA GLY A 355 6.84 -2.96 -9.38
C GLY A 355 5.54 -3.76 -9.46
N VAL A 356 4.49 -3.26 -10.09
CA VAL A 356 3.24 -4.00 -10.35
C VAL A 356 2.93 -4.06 -11.84
N LYS A 357 2.24 -5.10 -12.26
CA LYS A 357 1.64 -5.18 -13.59
C LYS A 357 0.16 -5.51 -13.52
N LEU A 358 -0.59 -4.96 -14.45
CA LEU A 358 -2.00 -5.26 -14.65
C LEU A 358 -2.14 -6.58 -15.41
N LEU A 359 -3.01 -7.45 -14.93
CA LEU A 359 -3.34 -8.68 -15.64
C LEU A 359 -4.37 -8.41 -16.73
N SER A 360 -4.19 -9.08 -17.87
CA SER A 360 -5.30 -9.25 -18.80
C SER A 360 -6.39 -10.11 -18.16
N LEU A 361 -7.64 -9.82 -18.44
CA LEU A 361 -8.77 -10.61 -17.98
C LEU A 361 -9.46 -11.24 -19.19
N GLU A 362 -9.65 -12.55 -19.17
CA GLU A 362 -10.16 -13.33 -20.32
C GLU A 362 -9.38 -13.09 -21.62
N GLY A 363 -8.08 -12.82 -21.51
CA GLY A 363 -7.19 -12.51 -22.64
C GLY A 363 -7.26 -11.06 -23.14
N ILE A 364 -8.02 -10.19 -22.48
CA ILE A 364 -8.20 -8.79 -22.87
C ILE A 364 -7.47 -7.89 -21.89
N ALA A 365 -6.56 -7.06 -22.40
CA ALA A 365 -5.81 -6.11 -21.59
C ALA A 365 -6.69 -4.90 -21.20
N PRO A 366 -6.50 -4.31 -19.99
CA PRO A 366 -7.26 -3.14 -19.53
C PRO A 366 -6.72 -1.84 -20.17
N THR A 367 -6.77 -1.74 -21.51
CA THR A 367 -6.41 -0.52 -22.24
C THR A 367 -7.59 0.45 -22.29
N GLU A 368 -7.32 1.73 -22.49
CA GLU A 368 -8.37 2.74 -22.67
C GLU A 368 -9.33 2.39 -23.81
N GLU A 369 -8.78 1.88 -24.92
CA GLU A 369 -9.59 1.43 -26.04
C GLU A 369 -10.55 0.30 -25.65
N ASN A 370 -10.07 -0.71 -24.90
CA ASN A 370 -10.89 -1.85 -24.47
C ASN A 370 -11.92 -1.46 -23.40
N ILE A 371 -11.66 -0.39 -22.64
CA ILE A 371 -12.62 0.17 -21.69
C ILE A 371 -13.68 0.97 -22.44
N ARG A 372 -13.26 1.85 -23.36
CA ARG A 372 -14.16 2.70 -24.16
C ARG A 372 -15.16 1.88 -24.97
N ASN A 373 -14.70 0.82 -25.62
CA ASN A 373 -15.55 -0.05 -26.44
C ASN A 373 -16.23 -1.19 -25.65
N ASN A 374 -16.10 -1.21 -24.31
CA ASN A 374 -16.65 -2.23 -23.40
C ASN A 374 -16.20 -3.67 -23.73
N THR A 375 -15.03 -3.87 -24.33
CA THR A 375 -14.45 -5.21 -24.57
C THR A 375 -13.80 -5.76 -23.32
N TYR A 376 -13.23 -4.92 -22.46
CA TYR A 376 -12.67 -5.37 -21.18
C TYR A 376 -13.80 -5.88 -20.26
N PRO A 377 -13.72 -7.12 -19.72
CA PRO A 377 -14.85 -7.80 -19.10
C PRO A 377 -15.41 -7.14 -17.84
N VAL A 378 -14.59 -6.38 -17.12
CA VAL A 378 -14.99 -5.72 -15.87
C VAL A 378 -14.74 -4.23 -15.99
N THR A 379 -15.62 -3.58 -16.71
CA THR A 379 -15.73 -2.14 -16.81
C THR A 379 -16.91 -1.68 -15.96
N GLY A 380 -16.69 -0.75 -15.06
CA GLY A 380 -17.73 -0.15 -14.21
C GLY A 380 -17.92 1.33 -14.54
N GLU A 381 -19.12 1.81 -14.31
CA GLU A 381 -19.40 3.24 -14.32
C GLU A 381 -19.00 3.84 -12.96
N PHE A 382 -18.62 5.11 -12.96
CA PHE A 382 -18.58 5.91 -11.77
C PHE A 382 -19.55 7.08 -11.90
N TYR A 383 -20.01 7.56 -10.77
CA TYR A 383 -21.20 8.38 -10.68
C TYR A 383 -20.95 9.70 -9.96
N ALA A 384 -21.67 10.73 -10.41
CA ALA A 384 -22.09 11.82 -9.55
C ALA A 384 -23.37 11.38 -8.84
N VAL A 385 -23.34 11.30 -7.52
CA VAL A 385 -24.48 10.90 -6.68
C VAL A 385 -24.99 12.10 -5.92
N THR A 386 -26.28 12.34 -6.02
CA THR A 386 -26.97 13.44 -5.32
C THR A 386 -28.18 12.88 -4.58
N ARG A 387 -28.75 13.69 -3.70
CA ARG A 387 -30.08 13.42 -3.11
C ARG A 387 -31.16 13.79 -4.11
N SER A 388 -32.31 13.14 -4.02
CA SER A 388 -33.46 13.42 -4.90
C SER A 388 -34.02 14.84 -4.71
N ASP A 389 -33.78 15.46 -3.53
CA ASP A 389 -34.15 16.83 -3.18
C ASP A 389 -33.03 17.86 -3.39
N ALA A 390 -31.97 17.49 -4.14
CA ALA A 390 -30.85 18.39 -4.46
C ALA A 390 -31.32 19.74 -5.01
N ASP A 391 -30.59 20.80 -4.70
CA ASP A 391 -30.88 22.16 -5.15
C ASP A 391 -30.63 22.39 -6.65
N GLU A 392 -30.88 23.59 -7.14
CA GLU A 392 -30.74 23.96 -8.54
C GLU A 392 -29.26 23.96 -8.97
N ASN A 393 -28.34 24.47 -8.13
CA ASN A 393 -26.92 24.52 -8.41
C ASN A 393 -26.32 23.10 -8.51
N THR A 394 -26.69 22.23 -7.59
CA THR A 394 -26.24 20.84 -7.60
C THR A 394 -26.73 20.09 -8.86
N ARG A 395 -28.00 20.28 -9.26
CA ARG A 395 -28.52 19.70 -10.51
C ARG A 395 -27.83 20.25 -11.76
N ALA A 396 -27.61 21.57 -11.82
CA ALA A 396 -26.89 22.21 -12.91
C ALA A 396 -25.45 21.72 -13.01
N LEU A 397 -24.78 21.50 -11.88
CA LEU A 397 -23.45 20.89 -11.84
C LEU A 397 -23.45 19.47 -12.45
N VAL A 398 -24.40 18.62 -12.09
CA VAL A 398 -24.51 17.27 -12.65
C VAL A 398 -24.71 17.31 -14.16
N GLU A 399 -25.60 18.19 -14.67
CA GLU A 399 -25.83 18.37 -16.10
C GLU A 399 -24.56 18.87 -16.82
N TRP A 400 -23.83 19.80 -16.23
CA TRP A 400 -22.58 20.29 -16.79
C TRP A 400 -21.50 19.22 -16.83
N VAL A 401 -21.38 18.39 -15.78
CA VAL A 401 -20.43 17.26 -15.73
C VAL A 401 -20.72 16.25 -16.85
N GLN A 402 -21.98 16.01 -17.17
CA GLN A 402 -22.38 15.16 -18.32
C GLN A 402 -22.21 15.88 -19.68
N GLY A 403 -22.03 17.18 -19.67
CA GLY A 403 -21.81 18.00 -20.86
C GLY A 403 -20.38 17.92 -21.40
N GLU A 404 -20.15 18.61 -22.53
CA GLU A 404 -18.88 18.55 -23.26
C GLU A 404 -17.67 18.90 -22.41
N GLN A 405 -17.72 19.98 -21.61
CA GLN A 405 -16.60 20.43 -20.79
C GLN A 405 -16.30 19.46 -19.62
N GLY A 406 -17.34 18.99 -18.93
CA GLY A 406 -17.17 18.02 -17.86
C GLY A 406 -16.60 16.69 -18.37
N GLN A 407 -17.09 16.20 -19.51
CA GLN A 407 -16.59 14.96 -20.13
C GLN A 407 -15.15 15.09 -20.63
N ARG A 408 -14.77 16.29 -21.13
CA ARG A 408 -13.38 16.59 -21.52
C ARG A 408 -12.44 16.53 -20.31
N LEU A 409 -12.83 17.14 -19.18
CA LEU A 409 -12.02 17.07 -17.96
C LEU A 409 -11.84 15.63 -17.47
N ILE A 410 -12.87 14.78 -17.60
CA ILE A 410 -12.78 13.34 -17.29
C ILE A 410 -11.76 12.66 -18.20
N GLU A 411 -11.79 12.93 -19.52
CA GLU A 411 -10.86 12.33 -20.48
C GLU A 411 -9.42 12.84 -20.27
N GLU A 412 -9.22 14.13 -20.07
CA GLU A 412 -7.91 14.74 -19.82
C GLU A 412 -7.30 14.30 -18.47
N THR A 413 -8.12 13.97 -17.49
CA THR A 413 -7.67 13.34 -16.24
C THR A 413 -7.18 11.91 -16.49
N GLY A 414 -7.59 11.25 -17.58
CA GLY A 414 -7.19 9.88 -17.94
C GLY A 414 -8.25 8.81 -17.66
N TYR A 415 -9.46 9.22 -17.34
CA TYR A 415 -10.64 8.34 -17.28
C TYR A 415 -11.33 8.23 -18.63
N THR A 416 -12.23 7.27 -18.76
CA THR A 416 -13.03 7.10 -19.97
C THR A 416 -14.37 7.82 -19.82
N PRO A 417 -14.69 8.82 -20.67
CA PRO A 417 -15.98 9.49 -20.63
C PRO A 417 -17.14 8.54 -20.98
N ILE A 418 -18.38 8.94 -20.65
CA ILE A 418 -19.59 8.14 -20.94
C ILE A 418 -20.02 8.22 -22.40
N ASN A 419 -19.63 9.27 -23.14
CA ASN A 419 -20.02 9.53 -24.52
C ASN A 419 -18.94 9.15 -25.53
#